data_823ac9e923ab5063c31ee54b3824ffcb
#
_entry.id   823ac9e923ab5063c31ee54b3824ffcb
#
_cell.length_a   1.000
_cell.length_b   1.000
_cell.length_c   1.000
_cell.angle_alpha   90.00
_cell.angle_beta   90.00
_cell.angle_gamma   90.00
#
_symmetry.space_group_name_H-M   'P 1'
#
loop_
_entity.id
_entity.type
_entity.pdbx_description
1 polymer ?
#
loop_
_entity_poly.entity_id
_entity_poly.type
_entity_poly.pdbx_seq_one_letter_code
_entity_poly.pdbx_strand_id
1 'polypeptide(L)'
;MKMITRTNTYSTAKNVVKKALLASSFITLSAPMVAAQAAQEAVINVQGVGAVEVTPNAYSVTLVVEEEGNTVGKLNTQLDSDLRSIVKFLLNQGIDEKHIQSMQVRLQPRYINTPQGRQQEGFTLSRDITVTSTDLETYDKVLDGVLKRGVDRIQQFNFISVGEGDAYQKALISAVKDAKQRAQLLAKELEIEVGEVVAISESGGNMPIPVMRAEAFAKDMSMSLPGQERIEARVNVSFNIVQ
;
A
#
# COMPACT_ATOMS: atom_id res chain seq x y z
N MET A 1 -59.29 23.18 -6.90
CA MET A 1 -60.53 23.51 -6.17
C MET A 1 -60.20 23.57 -4.66
N LYS A 2 -60.48 24.77 -4.11
CA LYS A 2 -60.51 25.21 -2.70
C LYS A 2 -59.19 25.32 -1.90
N MET A 3 -58.72 26.56 -1.88
CA MET A 3 -58.11 27.29 -0.76
C MET A 3 -58.90 27.15 0.53
N ILE A 4 -58.20 27.13 1.68
CA ILE A 4 -58.69 27.81 2.88
C ILE A 4 -57.49 28.41 3.65
N THR A 5 -57.42 29.72 3.60
CA THR A 5 -56.71 30.68 4.49
C THR A 5 -57.46 30.77 5.78
N ARG A 6 -56.79 30.94 6.92
CA ARG A 6 -57.32 31.69 8.08
C ARG A 6 -56.22 32.36 8.89
N THR A 7 -56.23 33.66 8.78
CA THR A 7 -55.69 34.70 9.69
C THR A 7 -56.54 34.83 10.96
N ASN A 8 -55.98 35.20 12.09
CA ASN A 8 -56.49 36.18 13.07
C ASN A 8 -55.46 36.46 14.20
N THR A 9 -54.90 37.63 14.31
CA THR A 9 -55.26 38.97 14.84
C THR A 9 -55.40 39.03 16.37
N TYR A 10 -54.51 39.88 16.94
CA TYR A 10 -54.62 40.85 18.04
C TYR A 10 -55.11 40.38 19.42
N SER A 11 -54.29 40.73 20.44
CA SER A 11 -54.80 41.61 21.51
C SER A 11 -53.65 42.22 22.36
N THR A 12 -53.69 43.53 22.36
CA THR A 12 -52.92 44.46 23.19
C THR A 12 -53.52 44.52 24.59
N ALA A 13 -52.71 44.51 25.64
CA ALA A 13 -53.10 45.11 26.91
C ALA A 13 -51.86 45.72 27.61
N LYS A 14 -51.87 47.01 27.68
CA LYS A 14 -51.04 47.86 28.53
C LYS A 14 -51.39 47.61 30.01
N ASN A 15 -50.39 47.51 30.86
CA ASN A 15 -50.47 48.17 32.17
C ASN A 15 -49.10 48.57 32.77
N VAL A 16 -48.96 49.80 33.07
CA VAL A 16 -47.91 50.51 33.76
C VAL A 16 -48.01 50.19 35.24
N VAL A 17 -46.88 49.97 35.97
CA VAL A 17 -46.62 50.51 37.28
C VAL A 17 -45.19 50.25 37.81
N LYS A 18 -44.47 51.40 38.03
CA LYS A 18 -43.50 51.74 39.07
C LYS A 18 -42.23 50.94 39.35
N LYS A 19 -41.12 51.66 39.06
CA LYS A 19 -39.89 51.91 39.83
C LYS A 19 -39.62 51.04 41.07
N ALA A 20 -38.50 50.31 41.04
CA ALA A 20 -37.59 50.18 42.16
C ALA A 20 -36.18 49.99 41.61
N LEU A 21 -35.29 50.95 41.81
CA LEU A 21 -33.85 50.86 41.64
C LEU A 21 -33.27 49.92 42.70
N LEU A 22 -32.62 48.85 42.28
CA LEU A 22 -31.62 48.15 43.08
C LEU A 22 -30.41 47.97 42.18
N ALA A 23 -29.44 48.86 42.40
CA ALA A 23 -28.10 48.71 41.78
C ALA A 23 -27.40 47.56 42.47
N SER A 24 -27.39 46.40 41.79
CA SER A 24 -26.58 45.26 42.15
C SER A 24 -25.28 45.30 41.32
N SER A 25 -24.22 45.77 41.99
CA SER A 25 -22.87 45.85 41.42
C SER A 25 -22.31 44.46 41.29
N PHE A 26 -22.41 43.89 40.08
CA PHE A 26 -21.70 42.67 39.74
C PHE A 26 -20.23 43.02 39.47
N ILE A 27 -19.39 42.85 40.49
CA ILE A 27 -17.93 42.81 40.32
C ILE A 27 -17.60 41.48 39.67
N THR A 28 -17.44 41.49 38.34
CA THR A 28 -16.87 40.37 37.63
C THR A 28 -15.38 40.33 37.92
N LEU A 29 -15.00 39.43 38.82
CA LEU A 29 -13.62 39.06 39.08
C LEU A 29 -13.11 38.29 37.85
N SER A 30 -12.59 38.99 36.84
CA SER A 30 -11.88 38.40 35.71
C SER A 30 -10.53 37.92 36.21
N ALA A 31 -10.43 36.64 36.59
CA ALA A 31 -9.14 35.99 36.77
C ALA A 31 -8.39 35.96 35.41
N PRO A 32 -7.17 36.47 35.37
CA PRO A 32 -6.36 36.31 34.14
C PRO A 32 -6.09 34.81 33.96
N MET A 33 -6.66 34.21 32.91
CA MET A 33 -6.30 32.88 32.45
C MET A 33 -4.89 32.99 31.84
N VAL A 34 -3.87 32.78 32.68
CA VAL A 34 -2.49 32.63 32.22
C VAL A 34 -2.48 31.35 31.39
N ALA A 35 -2.63 31.49 30.06
CA ALA A 35 -2.31 30.42 29.14
C ALA A 35 -0.82 30.11 29.33
N ALA A 36 -0.54 29.00 29.99
CA ALA A 36 0.80 28.43 30.02
C ALA A 36 1.17 28.11 28.57
N GLN A 37 1.89 29.04 27.93
CA GLN A 37 2.57 28.76 26.68
C GLN A 37 3.58 27.69 27.00
N ALA A 38 3.31 26.43 26.59
CA ALA A 38 4.32 25.38 26.60
C ALA A 38 5.50 25.92 25.79
N ALA A 39 6.63 26.10 26.45
CA ALA A 39 7.86 26.51 25.79
C ALA A 39 8.10 25.45 24.67
N GLN A 40 8.04 25.89 23.45
CA GLN A 40 8.33 25.03 22.30
C GLN A 40 9.84 24.73 22.36
N GLU A 41 10.18 23.52 22.80
CA GLU A 41 11.57 23.09 22.85
C GLU A 41 12.19 23.22 21.45
N ALA A 42 13.36 23.85 21.37
CA ALA A 42 14.08 23.98 20.12
C ALA A 42 14.63 22.60 19.71
N VAL A 43 14.26 22.13 18.53
CA VAL A 43 14.61 20.80 18.05
C VAL A 43 15.18 20.81 16.64
N ILE A 44 16.10 19.90 16.37
CA ILE A 44 16.53 19.55 15.02
C ILE A 44 15.72 18.34 14.57
N ASN A 45 14.95 18.49 13.49
CA ASN A 45 14.22 17.40 12.86
C ASN A 45 14.95 16.97 11.60
N VAL A 46 15.29 15.70 11.50
CA VAL A 46 15.99 15.11 10.35
C VAL A 46 15.32 13.81 9.92
N GLN A 47 15.36 13.56 8.63
CA GLN A 47 15.05 12.26 8.08
C GLN A 47 16.33 11.53 7.74
N GLY A 48 16.49 10.33 8.28
CA GLY A 48 17.55 9.41 7.89
C GLY A 48 17.05 8.35 6.92
N VAL A 49 17.88 7.99 5.96
CA VAL A 49 17.61 6.97 4.95
C VAL A 49 18.74 5.95 4.98
N GLY A 50 18.38 4.68 5.06
CA GLY A 50 19.31 3.57 4.93
C GLY A 50 18.84 2.58 3.89
N ALA A 51 19.76 1.97 3.17
CA ALA A 51 19.44 1.01 2.14
C ALA A 51 20.44 -0.15 2.11
N VAL A 52 19.94 -1.33 1.72
CA VAL A 52 20.75 -2.53 1.46
C VAL A 52 20.36 -3.08 0.10
N GLU A 53 21.35 -3.41 -0.72
CA GLU A 53 21.13 -4.10 -1.98
C GLU A 53 21.14 -5.61 -1.72
N VAL A 54 20.14 -6.31 -2.25
CA VAL A 54 19.97 -7.76 -2.14
C VAL A 54 19.79 -8.37 -3.53
N THR A 55 20.26 -9.59 -3.70
CA THR A 55 19.98 -10.36 -4.91
C THR A 55 18.73 -11.17 -4.67
N PRO A 56 17.72 -11.11 -5.57
CA PRO A 56 16.51 -11.93 -5.46
C PRO A 56 16.84 -13.40 -5.30
N ASN A 57 16.13 -14.06 -4.40
CA ASN A 57 16.30 -15.47 -4.06
C ASN A 57 15.05 -16.30 -4.33
N ALA A 58 14.05 -15.70 -4.99
CA ALA A 58 12.80 -16.33 -5.35
C ALA A 58 12.24 -15.69 -6.63
N TYR A 59 11.24 -16.32 -7.23
CA TYR A 59 10.39 -15.68 -8.23
C TYR A 59 8.93 -15.78 -7.84
N SER A 60 8.15 -14.83 -8.35
CA SER A 60 6.69 -14.83 -8.27
C SER A 60 6.11 -14.66 -9.66
N VAL A 61 5.16 -15.53 -10.02
CA VAL A 61 4.46 -15.46 -11.30
C VAL A 61 2.97 -15.48 -11.08
N THR A 62 2.25 -14.58 -11.77
CA THR A 62 0.79 -14.59 -11.83
C THR A 62 0.34 -15.10 -13.18
N LEU A 63 -0.35 -16.22 -13.15
CA LEU A 63 -0.90 -16.95 -14.28
C LEU A 63 -2.39 -16.68 -14.37
N VAL A 64 -2.94 -16.62 -15.58
CA VAL A 64 -4.39 -16.50 -15.80
C VAL A 64 -4.87 -17.70 -16.58
N VAL A 65 -5.91 -18.34 -16.02
CA VAL A 65 -6.70 -19.37 -16.69
C VAL A 65 -8.05 -18.76 -17.05
N GLU A 66 -8.47 -18.91 -18.30
CA GLU A 66 -9.65 -18.25 -18.84
C GLU A 66 -10.47 -19.22 -19.70
N GLU A 67 -11.77 -19.28 -19.43
CA GLU A 67 -12.72 -20.11 -20.18
C GLU A 67 -13.83 -19.26 -20.76
N GLU A 68 -14.20 -19.52 -22.01
CA GLU A 68 -15.25 -18.83 -22.72
C GLU A 68 -16.41 -19.75 -23.09
N GLY A 69 -17.63 -19.26 -22.99
CA GLY A 69 -18.83 -20.01 -23.43
C GLY A 69 -20.13 -19.44 -22.91
N ASN A 70 -21.22 -20.14 -23.25
CA ASN A 70 -22.57 -19.65 -23.00
C ASN A 70 -23.14 -20.10 -21.64
N THR A 71 -22.52 -21.06 -20.97
CA THR A 71 -23.05 -21.64 -19.73
C THR A 71 -22.03 -21.57 -18.61
N VAL A 72 -22.23 -20.69 -17.65
CA VAL A 72 -21.31 -20.44 -16.53
C VAL A 72 -20.93 -21.72 -15.77
N GLY A 73 -21.89 -22.63 -15.55
CA GLY A 73 -21.64 -23.89 -14.87
C GLY A 73 -20.64 -24.79 -15.61
N LYS A 74 -20.69 -24.81 -16.96
CA LYS A 74 -19.71 -25.57 -17.76
C LYS A 74 -18.33 -24.92 -17.70
N LEU A 75 -18.28 -23.57 -17.78
CA LEU A 75 -17.02 -22.83 -17.67
C LEU A 75 -16.34 -23.10 -16.33
N ASN A 76 -17.13 -23.08 -15.24
CA ASN A 76 -16.57 -23.36 -13.92
C ASN A 76 -16.03 -24.79 -13.80
N THR A 77 -16.72 -25.77 -14.37
CA THR A 77 -16.26 -27.17 -14.36
C THR A 77 -14.95 -27.34 -15.12
N GLN A 78 -14.83 -26.70 -16.30
CA GLN A 78 -13.62 -26.74 -17.11
C GLN A 78 -12.47 -26.03 -16.40
N LEU A 79 -12.68 -24.80 -15.95
CA LEU A 79 -11.71 -24.03 -15.20
C LEU A 79 -11.18 -24.78 -13.97
N ASP A 80 -12.06 -25.44 -13.20
CA ASP A 80 -11.63 -26.26 -12.07
C ASP A 80 -10.81 -27.48 -12.46
N SER A 81 -11.07 -28.07 -13.63
CA SER A 81 -10.29 -29.17 -14.18
C SER A 81 -8.87 -28.73 -14.52
N ASP A 82 -8.74 -27.59 -15.20
CA ASP A 82 -7.45 -27.04 -15.60
C ASP A 82 -6.63 -26.58 -14.39
N LEU A 83 -7.29 -25.92 -13.43
CA LEU A 83 -6.68 -25.57 -12.16
C LEU A 83 -6.09 -26.76 -11.43
N ARG A 84 -6.85 -27.87 -11.32
CA ARG A 84 -6.33 -29.10 -10.68
C ARG A 84 -5.12 -29.67 -11.43
N SER A 85 -5.14 -29.64 -12.77
CA SER A 85 -4.01 -30.08 -13.59
C SER A 85 -2.77 -29.23 -13.36
N ILE A 86 -2.94 -27.89 -13.32
CA ILE A 86 -1.88 -26.92 -13.06
C ILE A 86 -1.31 -27.11 -11.64
N VAL A 87 -2.16 -27.13 -10.61
CA VAL A 87 -1.74 -27.29 -9.21
C VAL A 87 -0.99 -28.61 -9.03
N LYS A 88 -1.53 -29.72 -9.55
CA LYS A 88 -0.85 -31.02 -9.50
C LYS A 88 0.54 -30.99 -10.14
N PHE A 89 0.67 -30.31 -11.27
CA PHE A 89 1.96 -30.14 -11.93
C PHE A 89 2.92 -29.33 -11.06
N LEU A 90 2.49 -28.19 -10.49
CA LEU A 90 3.30 -27.33 -9.63
C LEU A 90 3.81 -28.08 -8.40
N LEU A 91 2.94 -28.83 -7.73
CA LEU A 91 3.32 -29.71 -6.61
C LEU A 91 4.37 -30.74 -7.03
N ASN A 92 4.25 -31.33 -8.21
CA ASN A 92 5.23 -32.29 -8.75
C ASN A 92 6.58 -31.62 -9.13
N GLN A 93 6.61 -30.30 -9.31
CA GLN A 93 7.85 -29.54 -9.48
C GLN A 93 8.48 -29.13 -8.14
N GLY A 94 7.91 -29.56 -7.00
CA GLY A 94 8.43 -29.25 -5.66
C GLY A 94 7.94 -27.91 -5.08
N ILE A 95 6.96 -27.28 -5.70
CA ILE A 95 6.37 -26.04 -5.17
C ILE A 95 5.34 -26.42 -4.11
N ASP A 96 5.53 -25.96 -2.87
CA ASP A 96 4.60 -26.23 -1.78
C ASP A 96 3.24 -25.56 -2.02
N GLU A 97 2.16 -26.21 -1.58
CA GLU A 97 0.78 -25.71 -1.71
C GLU A 97 0.59 -24.30 -1.10
N LYS A 98 1.25 -24.01 0.02
CA LYS A 98 1.23 -22.68 0.66
C LYS A 98 1.76 -21.54 -0.22
N HIS A 99 2.53 -21.88 -1.26
CA HIS A 99 3.11 -20.94 -2.22
C HIS A 99 2.31 -20.85 -3.52
N ILE A 100 1.15 -21.53 -3.59
CA ILE A 100 0.22 -21.48 -4.71
C ILE A 100 -1.06 -20.83 -4.23
N GLN A 101 -1.36 -19.63 -4.74
CA GLN A 101 -2.54 -18.87 -4.35
C GLN A 101 -3.48 -18.71 -5.55
N SER A 102 -4.76 -19.02 -5.37
CA SER A 102 -5.79 -18.84 -6.40
C SER A 102 -7.01 -18.17 -5.78
N MET A 103 -7.00 -16.84 -5.73
CA MET A 103 -8.00 -16.06 -4.96
C MET A 103 -8.99 -15.29 -5.81
N GLN A 104 -8.59 -14.79 -6.99
CA GLN A 104 -9.46 -13.94 -7.80
C GLN A 104 -10.18 -14.75 -8.87
N VAL A 105 -11.50 -14.64 -8.86
CA VAL A 105 -12.39 -15.16 -9.90
C VAL A 105 -13.12 -13.99 -10.53
N ARG A 106 -13.10 -13.91 -11.85
CA ARG A 106 -13.79 -12.87 -12.63
C ARG A 106 -14.72 -13.51 -13.63
N LEU A 107 -15.97 -13.10 -13.64
CA LEU A 107 -16.95 -13.47 -14.66
C LEU A 107 -17.38 -12.20 -15.39
N GLN A 108 -17.21 -12.19 -16.70
CA GLN A 108 -17.56 -11.06 -17.56
C GLN A 108 -18.47 -11.51 -18.70
N PRO A 109 -19.54 -10.74 -19.03
CA PRO A 109 -20.32 -11.00 -20.24
C PRO A 109 -19.49 -10.64 -21.47
N ARG A 110 -19.48 -11.54 -22.45
CA ARG A 110 -18.85 -11.32 -23.74
C ARG A 110 -19.87 -10.77 -24.73
N TYR A 111 -19.46 -9.81 -25.53
CA TYR A 111 -20.34 -9.16 -26.50
C TYR A 111 -19.73 -9.22 -27.91
N ILE A 112 -20.58 -9.42 -28.89
CA ILE A 112 -20.24 -9.28 -30.30
C ILE A 112 -21.02 -8.11 -30.93
N ASN A 113 -20.42 -7.53 -31.96
CA ASN A 113 -21.08 -6.52 -32.79
C ASN A 113 -21.73 -7.21 -33.98
N THR A 114 -23.06 -7.11 -34.08
CA THR A 114 -23.84 -7.61 -35.21
C THR A 114 -24.40 -6.42 -36.00
N PRO A 115 -24.89 -6.66 -37.24
CA PRO A 115 -25.58 -5.60 -37.99
C PRO A 115 -26.77 -5.00 -37.26
N GLN A 116 -27.36 -5.73 -36.29
CA GLN A 116 -28.49 -5.32 -35.47
C GLN A 116 -28.06 -4.64 -34.15
N GLY A 117 -26.76 -4.44 -33.93
CA GLY A 117 -26.21 -3.84 -32.73
C GLY A 117 -25.39 -4.81 -31.89
N ARG A 118 -24.99 -4.33 -30.71
CA ARG A 118 -24.18 -5.10 -29.77
C ARG A 118 -25.06 -6.16 -29.06
N GLN A 119 -24.70 -7.43 -29.19
CA GLN A 119 -25.39 -8.55 -28.56
C GLN A 119 -24.46 -9.32 -27.63
N GLN A 120 -24.98 -9.80 -26.52
CA GLN A 120 -24.24 -10.66 -25.61
C GLN A 120 -24.09 -12.05 -26.21
N GLU A 121 -22.86 -12.54 -26.29
CA GLU A 121 -22.52 -13.89 -26.77
C GLU A 121 -21.73 -14.63 -25.67
N GLY A 122 -22.43 -15.05 -24.63
CA GLY A 122 -21.84 -15.83 -23.54
C GLY A 122 -21.09 -15.01 -22.50
N PHE A 123 -20.15 -15.69 -21.87
CA PHE A 123 -19.34 -15.20 -20.76
C PHE A 123 -17.89 -15.63 -20.91
N THR A 124 -17.01 -14.84 -20.31
CA THR A 124 -15.63 -15.20 -20.01
C THR A 124 -15.49 -15.38 -18.51
N LEU A 125 -15.04 -16.54 -18.07
CA LEU A 125 -14.72 -16.83 -16.68
C LEU A 125 -13.21 -16.96 -16.54
N SER A 126 -12.57 -16.14 -15.71
CA SER A 126 -11.13 -16.20 -15.49
C SER A 126 -10.76 -16.34 -14.03
N ARG A 127 -9.62 -16.95 -13.77
CA ARG A 127 -9.03 -17.10 -12.44
C ARG A 127 -7.53 -16.86 -12.48
N ASP A 128 -7.05 -16.06 -11.54
CA ASP A 128 -5.64 -15.79 -11.37
C ASP A 128 -5.03 -16.81 -10.39
N ILE A 129 -3.84 -17.31 -10.73
CA ILE A 129 -3.03 -18.17 -9.87
C ILE A 129 -1.69 -17.48 -9.68
N THR A 130 -1.34 -17.18 -8.44
CA THR A 130 -0.01 -16.66 -8.09
C THR A 130 0.82 -17.79 -7.50
N VAL A 131 2.00 -17.99 -8.08
CA VAL A 131 2.96 -19.02 -7.69
C VAL A 131 4.24 -18.34 -7.26
N THR A 132 4.77 -18.73 -6.10
CA THR A 132 6.07 -18.27 -5.60
C THR A 132 6.99 -19.47 -5.42
N SER A 133 8.25 -19.38 -5.86
CA SER A 133 9.25 -20.43 -5.66
C SER A 133 10.61 -19.82 -5.35
N THR A 134 11.34 -20.46 -4.43
CA THR A 134 12.73 -20.14 -4.11
C THR A 134 13.73 -20.88 -5.00
N ASP A 135 13.26 -21.79 -5.82
CA ASP A 135 14.10 -22.51 -6.80
C ASP A 135 14.12 -21.74 -8.12
N LEU A 136 15.11 -20.89 -8.27
CA LEU A 136 15.27 -20.03 -9.45
C LEU A 136 15.62 -20.81 -10.73
N GLU A 137 16.14 -22.04 -10.62
CA GLU A 137 16.53 -22.84 -11.79
C GLU A 137 15.32 -23.48 -12.48
N THR A 138 14.19 -23.54 -11.78
CA THR A 138 12.99 -24.24 -12.29
C THR A 138 12.00 -23.35 -13.02
N TYR A 139 12.19 -22.01 -13.02
CA TYR A 139 11.17 -21.09 -13.52
C TYR A 139 10.76 -21.35 -14.98
N ASP A 140 11.73 -21.58 -15.89
CA ASP A 140 11.45 -21.84 -17.29
C ASP A 140 10.61 -23.11 -17.47
N LYS A 141 10.98 -24.17 -16.74
CA LYS A 141 10.26 -25.44 -16.76
C LYS A 141 8.84 -25.32 -16.21
N VAL A 142 8.68 -24.48 -15.18
CA VAL A 142 7.37 -24.18 -14.59
C VAL A 142 6.51 -23.43 -15.59
N LEU A 143 7.03 -22.37 -16.22
CA LEU A 143 6.31 -21.58 -17.21
C LEU A 143 5.87 -22.43 -18.40
N ASP A 144 6.78 -23.18 -19.00
CA ASP A 144 6.47 -24.09 -20.09
C ASP A 144 5.43 -25.15 -19.71
N GLY A 145 5.55 -25.67 -18.51
CA GLY A 145 4.67 -26.73 -18.03
C GLY A 145 3.25 -26.25 -17.75
N VAL A 146 3.05 -25.04 -17.22
CA VAL A 146 1.72 -24.49 -16.94
C VAL A 146 1.01 -24.04 -18.22
N LEU A 147 1.74 -23.44 -19.17
CA LEU A 147 1.19 -23.07 -20.49
C LEU A 147 0.64 -24.29 -21.27
N LYS A 148 1.24 -25.45 -21.11
CA LYS A 148 0.74 -26.71 -21.69
C LYS A 148 -0.49 -27.29 -21.00
N ARG A 149 -0.95 -26.69 -19.91
CA ARG A 149 -2.03 -27.19 -19.05
C ARG A 149 -3.23 -26.25 -18.88
N GLY A 150 -3.41 -25.34 -19.84
CA GLY A 150 -4.57 -24.44 -19.85
C GLY A 150 -4.32 -23.09 -19.18
N VAL A 151 -3.08 -22.69 -18.97
CA VAL A 151 -2.77 -21.28 -18.69
C VAL A 151 -2.82 -20.51 -19.99
N ASP A 152 -3.68 -19.50 -20.06
CA ASP A 152 -3.86 -18.68 -21.26
C ASP A 152 -2.81 -17.59 -21.38
N ARG A 153 -2.41 -17.01 -20.23
CA ARG A 153 -1.38 -15.96 -20.22
C ARG A 153 -0.64 -15.86 -18.89
N ILE A 154 0.59 -15.40 -18.99
CA ILE A 154 1.38 -14.93 -17.86
C ILE A 154 1.09 -13.44 -17.71
N GLN A 155 0.44 -13.05 -16.61
CA GLN A 155 0.09 -11.66 -16.36
C GLN A 155 1.26 -10.88 -15.77
N GLN A 156 2.05 -11.54 -14.92
CA GLN A 156 3.19 -10.93 -14.24
C GLN A 156 4.23 -11.98 -13.90
N PHE A 157 5.50 -11.63 -14.07
CA PHE A 157 6.64 -12.42 -13.60
C PHE A 157 7.66 -11.46 -12.97
N ASN A 158 8.06 -11.75 -11.74
CA ASN A 158 9.07 -10.97 -11.02
C ASN A 158 10.03 -11.90 -10.30
N PHE A 159 11.30 -11.55 -10.32
CA PHE A 159 12.21 -12.02 -9.30
C PHE A 159 11.95 -11.22 -8.03
N ILE A 160 11.93 -11.87 -6.89
CA ILE A 160 11.65 -11.27 -5.59
C ILE A 160 12.64 -11.80 -4.55
N SER A 161 12.77 -11.03 -3.51
CA SER A 161 13.56 -11.42 -2.36
C SER A 161 12.61 -11.82 -1.21
N VAL A 162 12.80 -13.01 -0.66
CA VAL A 162 11.99 -13.53 0.46
C VAL A 162 12.87 -13.78 1.68
N GLY A 163 12.30 -13.58 2.88
CA GLY A 163 13.02 -13.80 4.14
C GLY A 163 13.94 -12.65 4.57
N GLU A 164 13.70 -11.42 4.12
CA GLU A 164 14.61 -10.28 4.22
C GLU A 164 14.54 -9.48 5.53
N GLY A 165 14.04 -10.03 6.61
CA GLY A 165 14.02 -9.34 7.90
C GLY A 165 15.39 -8.77 8.30
N ASP A 166 16.48 -9.51 8.04
CA ASP A 166 17.85 -9.09 8.35
C ASP A 166 18.31 -7.93 7.45
N ALA A 167 17.93 -7.90 6.18
CA ALA A 167 18.29 -6.83 5.25
C ALA A 167 17.59 -5.52 5.62
N TYR A 168 16.29 -5.61 5.97
CA TYR A 168 15.55 -4.45 6.46
C TYR A 168 16.11 -3.92 7.78
N GLN A 169 16.46 -4.79 8.72
CA GLN A 169 17.12 -4.36 9.96
C GLN A 169 18.44 -3.63 9.71
N LYS A 170 19.26 -4.12 8.78
CA LYS A 170 20.49 -3.44 8.37
C LYS A 170 20.21 -2.07 7.74
N ALA A 171 19.20 -1.98 6.88
CA ALA A 171 18.76 -0.71 6.30
C ALA A 171 18.28 0.25 7.40
N LEU A 172 17.50 -0.22 8.37
CA LEU A 172 17.00 0.58 9.48
C LEU A 172 18.14 1.12 10.37
N ILE A 173 19.11 0.27 10.72
CA ILE A 173 20.30 0.69 11.45
C ILE A 173 21.06 1.77 10.67
N SER A 174 21.20 1.61 9.35
CA SER A 174 21.84 2.59 8.49
C SER A 174 21.06 3.91 8.46
N ALA A 175 19.72 3.87 8.41
CA ALA A 175 18.86 5.04 8.46
C ALA A 175 19.03 5.84 9.76
N VAL A 176 19.10 5.16 10.90
CA VAL A 176 19.34 5.81 12.20
C VAL A 176 20.71 6.49 12.25
N LYS A 177 21.75 5.83 11.70
CA LYS A 177 23.09 6.42 11.61
C LYS A 177 23.10 7.66 10.71
N ASP A 178 22.43 7.61 9.55
CA ASP A 178 22.29 8.74 8.62
C ASP A 178 21.58 9.92 9.29
N ALA A 179 20.46 9.67 10.01
CA ALA A 179 19.74 10.71 10.75
C ALA A 179 20.66 11.40 11.77
N LYS A 180 21.42 10.62 12.55
CA LYS A 180 22.36 11.17 13.53
C LYS A 180 23.46 12.01 12.87
N GLN A 181 24.04 11.54 11.77
CA GLN A 181 25.07 12.28 11.03
C GLN A 181 24.51 13.59 10.46
N ARG A 182 23.30 13.59 9.92
CA ARG A 182 22.63 14.81 9.42
C ARG A 182 22.37 15.82 10.53
N ALA A 183 21.89 15.37 11.69
CA ALA A 183 21.67 16.25 12.84
C ALA A 183 23.00 16.89 13.29
N GLN A 184 24.07 16.12 13.39
CA GLN A 184 25.40 16.60 13.76
C GLN A 184 25.97 17.59 12.74
N LEU A 185 25.76 17.35 11.44
CA LEU A 185 26.18 18.26 10.37
C LEU A 185 25.45 19.60 10.49
N LEU A 186 24.14 19.57 10.65
CA LEU A 186 23.32 20.78 10.78
C LEU A 186 23.70 21.57 12.04
N ALA A 187 23.89 20.91 13.17
CA ALA A 187 24.26 21.53 14.41
C ALA A 187 25.61 22.23 14.31
N LYS A 188 26.58 21.56 13.66
CA LYS A 188 27.92 22.13 13.45
C LYS A 188 27.90 23.40 12.61
N GLU A 189 27.12 23.43 11.52
CA GLU A 189 27.01 24.61 10.65
C GLU A 189 26.23 25.78 11.31
N LEU A 190 25.39 25.47 12.32
CA LEU A 190 24.65 26.45 13.09
C LEU A 190 25.35 26.86 14.41
N GLU A 191 26.53 26.33 14.69
CA GLU A 191 27.30 26.54 15.92
C GLU A 191 26.48 26.21 17.20
N ILE A 192 25.70 25.13 17.15
CA ILE A 192 24.93 24.57 18.26
C ILE A 192 25.28 23.11 18.49
N GLU A 193 24.86 22.52 19.61
CA GLU A 193 25.10 21.10 19.89
C GLU A 193 23.82 20.26 19.77
N VAL A 194 23.96 19.00 19.30
CA VAL A 194 22.89 18.02 19.27
C VAL A 194 22.72 17.42 20.65
N GLY A 195 21.55 17.60 21.23
CA GLY A 195 21.18 17.00 22.50
C GLY A 195 20.56 15.60 22.36
N GLU A 196 19.71 15.23 23.29
CA GLU A 196 19.05 13.93 23.35
C GLU A 196 17.97 13.79 22.27
N VAL A 197 17.63 12.53 21.96
CA VAL A 197 16.49 12.22 21.08
C VAL A 197 15.18 12.49 21.82
N VAL A 198 14.36 13.36 21.27
CA VAL A 198 13.03 13.72 21.81
C VAL A 198 11.95 12.81 21.21
N ALA A 199 12.07 12.52 19.91
CA ALA A 199 11.12 11.69 19.21
C ALA A 199 11.81 10.91 18.08
N ILE A 200 11.33 9.70 17.84
CA ILE A 200 11.69 8.89 16.68
C ILE A 200 10.45 8.24 16.12
N SER A 201 10.32 8.27 14.80
CA SER A 201 9.28 7.54 14.09
C SER A 201 9.87 6.88 12.85
N GLU A 202 9.48 5.65 12.64
CA GLU A 202 9.80 4.90 11.43
C GLU A 202 8.74 5.25 10.37
N SER A 203 9.18 5.64 9.19
CA SER A 203 8.31 5.93 8.04
C SER A 203 8.73 5.10 6.85
N GLY A 204 7.81 4.31 6.33
CA GLY A 204 8.02 3.52 5.13
C GLY A 204 7.67 2.05 5.36
N GLY A 205 6.92 1.49 4.43
CA GLY A 205 6.69 0.05 4.33
C GLY A 205 7.91 -0.62 3.69
N ASN A 206 8.14 -1.83 4.08
CA ASN A 206 9.16 -2.72 3.52
C ASN A 206 8.76 -3.13 2.08
N MET A 207 8.81 -2.19 1.13
CA MET A 207 8.60 -2.50 -0.29
C MET A 207 9.97 -2.49 -0.99
N PRO A 208 10.44 -3.65 -1.46
CA PRO A 208 11.64 -3.72 -2.30
C PRO A 208 11.44 -2.89 -3.57
N ILE A 209 12.40 -2.05 -3.88
CA ILE A 209 12.39 -1.25 -5.10
C ILE A 209 13.41 -1.87 -6.06
N PRO A 210 12.99 -2.36 -7.24
CA PRO A 210 13.93 -2.86 -8.24
C PRO A 210 14.93 -1.78 -8.65
N VAL A 211 16.21 -2.07 -8.56
CA VAL A 211 17.28 -1.18 -9.02
C VAL A 211 17.73 -1.62 -10.40
N MET A 212 17.32 -0.89 -11.43
CA MET A 212 17.89 -1.08 -12.76
C MET A 212 19.27 -0.42 -12.82
N ARG A 213 20.34 -1.21 -12.77
CA ARG A 213 21.67 -0.74 -13.13
C ARG A 213 21.81 -0.73 -14.66
N ALA A 214 22.12 0.42 -15.22
CA ALA A 214 22.31 0.63 -16.67
C ALA A 214 23.50 -0.13 -17.29
N GLU A 215 24.30 -0.86 -16.49
CA GLU A 215 25.52 -1.50 -16.93
C GLU A 215 25.37 -2.95 -17.41
N ALA A 216 24.19 -3.54 -17.36
CA ALA A 216 23.94 -4.93 -17.79
C ALA A 216 23.46 -5.05 -19.24
N PHE A 217 23.96 -4.24 -20.17
CA PHE A 217 23.81 -4.49 -21.59
C PHE A 217 24.96 -5.40 -22.08
N ALA A 218 24.91 -6.67 -21.76
CA ALA A 218 25.88 -7.65 -22.24
C ALA A 218 25.20 -8.89 -22.82
N LYS A 219 25.25 -8.92 -24.11
CA LYS A 219 25.60 -10.01 -25.01
C LYS A 219 24.88 -11.34 -25.07
N ASP A 220 23.91 -11.70 -24.22
CA ASP A 220 23.06 -12.88 -24.47
C ASP A 220 21.65 -12.62 -23.97
N MET A 221 20.75 -12.25 -24.89
CA MET A 221 19.34 -11.88 -24.61
C MET A 221 18.44 -13.09 -24.33
N SER A 222 18.98 -14.23 -23.92
CA SER A 222 18.20 -15.46 -23.65
C SER A 222 18.11 -15.79 -22.14
N MET A 223 18.82 -15.07 -21.25
CA MET A 223 18.76 -15.32 -19.82
C MET A 223 18.07 -14.18 -19.10
N SER A 224 16.97 -14.47 -18.43
CA SER A 224 16.35 -13.56 -17.48
C SER A 224 17.26 -13.44 -16.25
N LEU A 225 17.85 -12.26 -16.04
CA LEU A 225 18.74 -12.01 -14.91
C LEU A 225 17.93 -11.35 -13.77
N PRO A 226 18.05 -11.83 -12.52
CA PRO A 226 17.27 -11.31 -11.39
C PRO A 226 17.62 -9.88 -11.00
N GLY A 227 18.82 -9.38 -11.40
CA GLY A 227 19.25 -8.02 -11.01
C GLY A 227 19.53 -7.91 -9.51
N GLN A 228 19.39 -6.70 -8.98
CA GLN A 228 19.44 -6.41 -7.55
C GLN A 228 18.20 -5.63 -7.15
N GLU A 229 17.70 -5.89 -5.96
CA GLU A 229 16.65 -5.11 -5.31
C GLU A 229 17.26 -4.26 -4.20
N ARG A 230 16.70 -3.06 -4.01
CA ARG A 230 17.11 -2.17 -2.94
C ARG A 230 16.02 -2.16 -1.87
N ILE A 231 16.40 -2.59 -0.66
CA ILE A 231 15.56 -2.49 0.51
C ILE A 231 15.91 -1.20 1.23
N GLU A 232 14.93 -0.33 1.41
CA GLU A 232 15.10 0.98 2.00
C GLU A 232 14.30 1.11 3.29
N ALA A 233 14.91 1.70 4.32
CA ALA A 233 14.26 2.11 5.54
C ALA A 233 14.41 3.62 5.74
N ARG A 234 13.41 4.26 6.32
CA ARG A 234 13.39 5.69 6.63
C ARG A 234 12.97 5.92 8.06
N VAL A 235 13.69 6.81 8.74
CA VAL A 235 13.35 7.25 10.09
C VAL A 235 13.31 8.76 10.15
N ASN A 236 12.34 9.30 10.89
CA ASN A 236 12.33 10.71 11.27
C ASN A 236 12.75 10.80 12.73
N VAL A 237 13.73 11.61 13.01
CA VAL A 237 14.29 11.77 14.35
C VAL A 237 14.32 13.25 14.73
N SER A 238 13.84 13.55 15.92
CA SER A 238 13.91 14.88 16.54
C SER A 238 14.93 14.85 17.66
N PHE A 239 15.87 15.77 17.64
CA PHE A 239 16.88 15.96 18.68
C PHE A 239 16.68 17.30 19.35
N ASN A 240 16.91 17.38 20.65
CA ASN A 240 17.02 18.66 21.35
C ASN A 240 18.24 19.43 20.87
N ILE A 241 18.17 20.77 20.96
CA ILE A 241 19.30 21.68 20.79
C ILE A 241 19.84 22.05 22.16
N VAL A 242 21.14 21.85 22.34
CA VAL A 242 21.90 22.33 23.50
C VAL A 242 22.66 23.56 23.05
N GLN A 243 22.45 24.68 23.78
CA GLN A 243 23.18 25.95 23.59
C GLN A 243 24.39 26.02 24.52
#